data_722133deb9a5ebc2642a13cbafd65f44
#
_entry.id   722133deb9a5ebc2642a13cbafd65f44
#
_cell.length_a   1.000
_cell.length_b   1.000
_cell.length_c   1.000
_cell.angle_alpha   90.00
_cell.angle_beta   90.00
_cell.angle_gamma   90.00
#
_symmetry.space_group_name_H-M   'P 1'
#
loop_
_entity.id
_entity.type
_entity.pdbx_description
1 polymer ?
#
loop_
_entity_poly.entity_id
_entity_poly.type
_entity_poly.pdbx_seq_one_letter_code
_entity_poly.pdbx_strand_id
1 'polypeptide(L)'
;GKAFFTYSGQGSTQIGAPNKGNRLSPLLSDAINLLHNAFPPVSTPDNIVHALWQKLSVNMVINPLTALNHIQNKHILDSQFSDVRRALCKEFVDVANACGLVFNETKVHEHVLAVAKATGENYSSMHQDVLHGRPTEIDAINGYIVEMAKKKGIHVPVNTLMVERIKALNL
;
A
#
# COMPACT_ATOMS: atom_id res chain seq x y z
N GLY A 1 26.62 -15.18 -13.64
CA GLY A 1 25.87 -14.51 -14.71
C GLY A 1 25.91 -13.00 -14.54
N LYS A 2 25.88 -12.22 -15.63
CA LYS A 2 25.77 -10.75 -15.55
C LYS A 2 24.35 -10.39 -15.12
N ALA A 3 24.20 -9.61 -14.04
CA ALA A 3 22.93 -9.05 -13.66
C ALA A 3 22.62 -7.85 -14.58
N PHE A 4 21.42 -7.84 -15.16
CA PHE A 4 20.93 -6.71 -15.93
C PHE A 4 19.88 -5.98 -15.09
N PHE A 5 20.02 -4.65 -15.00
CA PHE A 5 19.06 -3.78 -14.34
C PHE A 5 18.39 -2.91 -15.40
N THR A 6 17.06 -2.89 -15.41
CA THR A 6 16.29 -2.03 -16.29
C THR A 6 15.66 -0.92 -15.45
N TYR A 7 15.89 0.34 -15.83
CA TYR A 7 15.22 1.46 -15.19
C TYR A 7 13.73 1.42 -15.52
N SER A 8 12.89 1.26 -14.49
CA SER A 8 11.42 1.12 -14.65
C SER A 8 10.64 2.39 -14.29
N GLY A 9 11.30 3.39 -13.72
CA GLY A 9 10.67 4.66 -13.34
C GLY A 9 11.32 5.29 -12.11
N GLN A 10 11.03 6.57 -11.89
CA GLN A 10 11.49 7.31 -10.73
C GLN A 10 10.44 7.22 -9.62
N GLY A 11 10.83 6.66 -8.48
CA GLY A 11 10.03 6.66 -7.26
C GLY A 11 10.34 7.87 -6.38
N SER A 12 9.58 8.03 -5.30
CA SER A 12 9.89 8.98 -4.22
C SER A 12 10.16 8.23 -2.92
N THR A 13 11.12 8.72 -2.14
CA THR A 13 11.45 8.17 -0.82
C THR A 13 10.97 9.12 0.27
N GLN A 14 10.22 8.59 1.23
CA GLN A 14 9.79 9.36 2.39
C GLN A 14 10.43 8.78 3.65
N ILE A 15 11.04 9.65 4.46
CA ILE A 15 11.71 9.27 5.71
C ILE A 15 11.15 10.12 6.84
N GLY A 16 10.85 9.49 7.98
CA GLY A 16 10.34 10.21 9.14
C GLY A 16 10.41 9.38 10.41
N ALA A 17 10.30 10.06 11.55
CA ALA A 17 10.20 9.40 12.85
C ALA A 17 8.74 9.04 13.14
N PRO A 18 8.45 7.82 13.62
CA PRO A 18 7.08 7.37 13.87
C PRO A 18 6.42 8.08 15.08
N ASN A 19 7.22 8.67 15.96
CA ASN A 19 6.72 9.33 17.17
C ASN A 19 6.61 10.85 16.94
N LYS A 20 5.42 11.40 17.18
CA LYS A 20 5.19 12.86 17.17
C LYS A 20 6.14 13.54 18.16
N GLY A 21 6.92 14.49 17.70
CA GLY A 21 7.83 15.29 18.53
C GLY A 21 9.30 14.87 18.50
N ASN A 22 9.64 13.74 17.92
CA ASN A 22 11.03 13.41 17.68
C ASN A 22 11.55 14.26 16.50
N ARG A 23 12.23 15.35 16.82
CA ARG A 23 13.08 16.02 15.81
C ARG A 23 14.11 15.01 15.34
N LEU A 24 14.32 14.96 14.01
CA LEU A 24 15.40 14.20 13.44
C LEU A 24 16.71 14.63 14.12
N SER A 25 17.49 13.68 14.60
CA SER A 25 18.80 14.01 15.15
C SER A 25 19.67 14.63 14.05
N PRO A 26 20.68 15.45 14.38
CA PRO A 26 21.61 16.00 13.38
C PRO A 26 22.18 14.92 12.46
N LEU A 27 22.58 13.80 13.03
CA LEU A 27 23.10 12.64 12.28
C LEU A 27 22.08 12.10 11.25
N LEU A 28 20.80 12.03 11.63
CA LEU A 28 19.73 11.56 10.73
C LEU A 28 19.45 12.61 9.65
N SER A 29 19.53 13.89 9.97
CA SER A 29 19.41 14.97 8.98
C SER A 29 20.52 14.90 7.94
N ASP A 30 21.76 14.65 8.35
CA ASP A 30 22.91 14.48 7.45
C ASP A 30 22.73 13.23 6.56
N ALA A 31 22.27 12.12 7.14
CA ALA A 31 21.98 10.91 6.38
C ALA A 31 20.86 11.14 5.33
N ILE A 32 19.81 11.88 5.67
CA ILE A 32 18.73 12.25 4.73
C ILE A 32 19.27 13.10 3.59
N ASN A 33 20.14 14.07 3.88
CA ASN A 33 20.78 14.90 2.85
C ASN A 33 21.65 14.07 1.89
N LEU A 34 22.41 13.11 2.41
CA LEU A 34 23.18 12.17 1.58
C LEU A 34 22.26 11.33 0.69
N LEU A 35 21.16 10.82 1.24
CA LEU A 35 20.18 10.04 0.47
C LEU A 35 19.48 10.91 -0.58
N HIS A 36 19.14 12.16 -0.26
CA HIS A 36 18.55 13.10 -1.23
C HIS A 36 19.48 13.35 -2.43
N ASN A 37 20.78 13.46 -2.18
CA ASN A 37 21.76 13.66 -3.24
C ASN A 37 21.97 12.41 -4.11
N ALA A 38 21.84 11.21 -3.51
CA ALA A 38 22.03 9.94 -4.20
C ALA A 38 20.78 9.43 -4.93
N PHE A 39 19.60 9.62 -4.35
CA PHE A 39 18.31 9.05 -4.82
C PHE A 39 17.17 10.07 -4.74
N PRO A 40 17.23 11.19 -5.46
CA PRO A 40 16.14 12.18 -5.44
C PRO A 40 14.88 11.63 -6.13
N PRO A 41 13.65 12.03 -5.69
CA PRO A 41 13.41 12.90 -4.55
C PRO A 41 13.30 12.14 -3.22
N VAL A 42 13.92 12.69 -2.18
CA VAL A 42 13.72 12.26 -0.78
C VAL A 42 13.01 13.39 -0.04
N SER A 43 11.97 13.08 0.72
CA SER A 43 11.21 14.04 1.52
C SER A 43 11.00 13.54 2.95
N THR A 44 10.78 14.48 3.87
CA THR A 44 10.50 14.20 5.28
C THR A 44 9.11 14.74 5.61
N PRO A 45 8.06 13.91 5.52
CA PRO A 45 6.71 14.34 5.83
C PRO A 45 6.56 14.63 7.33
N ASP A 46 5.73 15.61 7.68
CA ASP A 46 5.43 15.95 9.07
C ASP A 46 4.83 14.78 9.86
N ASN A 47 4.17 13.87 9.18
CA ASN A 47 3.56 12.69 9.75
C ASN A 47 3.84 11.46 8.88
N ILE A 48 4.92 10.76 9.18
CA ILE A 48 5.29 9.53 8.47
C ILE A 48 4.24 8.42 8.65
N VAL A 49 3.56 8.37 9.78
CA VAL A 49 2.51 7.37 10.02
C VAL A 49 1.36 7.56 9.05
N HIS A 50 0.93 8.81 8.82
CA HIS A 50 -0.09 9.11 7.81
C HIS A 50 0.36 8.69 6.40
N ALA A 51 1.62 8.96 6.05
CA ALA A 51 2.18 8.57 4.75
C ALA A 51 2.24 7.03 4.57
N LEU A 52 2.59 6.30 5.63
CA LEU A 52 2.58 4.84 5.63
C LEU A 52 1.16 4.28 5.44
N TRP A 53 0.17 4.85 6.13
CA TRP A 53 -1.23 4.44 5.94
C TRP A 53 -1.75 4.82 4.55
N GLN A 54 -1.32 5.95 3.99
CA GLN A 54 -1.67 6.30 2.61
C GLN A 54 -1.10 5.27 1.61
N LYS A 55 0.14 4.83 1.80
CA LYS A 55 0.70 3.73 0.99
C LYS A 55 -0.08 2.43 1.19
N LEU A 56 -0.43 2.11 2.44
CA LEU A 56 -1.22 0.93 2.76
C LEU A 56 -2.58 0.95 2.05
N SER A 57 -3.26 2.10 1.99
CA SER A 57 -4.56 2.25 1.31
C SER A 57 -4.54 1.85 -0.17
N VAL A 58 -3.42 2.08 -0.83
CA VAL A 58 -3.21 1.70 -2.24
C VAL A 58 -2.92 0.20 -2.34
N ASN A 59 -1.97 -0.29 -1.55
CA ASN A 59 -1.52 -1.67 -1.63
C ASN A 59 -2.62 -2.66 -1.25
N MET A 60 -3.47 -2.35 -0.25
CA MET A 60 -4.54 -3.24 0.17
C MET A 60 -5.66 -3.41 -0.87
N VAL A 61 -5.73 -2.53 -1.88
CA VAL A 61 -6.66 -2.66 -3.00
C VAL A 61 -5.97 -3.29 -4.21
N ILE A 62 -4.86 -2.71 -4.65
CA ILE A 62 -4.20 -3.12 -5.91
C ILE A 62 -3.62 -4.53 -5.78
N ASN A 63 -2.89 -4.82 -4.70
CA ASN A 63 -2.12 -6.04 -4.59
C ASN A 63 -2.98 -7.32 -4.59
N PRO A 64 -4.00 -7.47 -3.72
CA PRO A 64 -4.80 -8.69 -3.72
C PRO A 64 -5.65 -8.83 -4.98
N LEU A 65 -6.21 -7.74 -5.52
CA LEU A 65 -7.05 -7.83 -6.72
C LEU A 65 -6.25 -8.26 -7.94
N THR A 66 -5.04 -7.71 -8.12
CA THR A 66 -4.18 -8.08 -9.25
C THR A 66 -3.61 -9.48 -9.10
N ALA A 67 -3.25 -9.89 -7.87
CA ALA A 67 -2.73 -11.21 -7.58
C ALA A 67 -3.79 -12.32 -7.81
N LEU A 68 -5.01 -12.12 -7.31
CA LEU A 68 -6.10 -13.09 -7.45
C LEU A 68 -6.61 -13.26 -8.89
N ASN A 69 -6.49 -12.21 -9.71
CA ASN A 69 -7.02 -12.22 -11.07
C ASN A 69 -5.93 -12.32 -12.15
N HIS A 70 -4.65 -12.38 -11.77
CA HIS A 70 -3.50 -12.43 -12.67
C HIS A 70 -3.50 -11.30 -13.72
N ILE A 71 -3.76 -10.05 -13.29
CA ILE A 71 -3.92 -8.88 -14.16
C ILE A 71 -2.91 -7.77 -13.82
N GLN A 72 -2.65 -6.90 -14.80
CA GLN A 72 -1.90 -5.65 -14.60
C GLN A 72 -2.72 -4.65 -13.77
N ASN A 73 -2.03 -3.67 -13.16
CA ASN A 73 -2.64 -2.70 -12.26
C ASN A 73 -3.78 -1.90 -12.92
N LYS A 74 -3.70 -1.58 -14.22
CA LYS A 74 -4.76 -0.85 -14.94
C LYS A 74 -6.11 -1.56 -14.93
N HIS A 75 -6.11 -2.89 -14.95
CA HIS A 75 -7.35 -3.66 -15.04
C HIS A 75 -8.21 -3.63 -13.80
N ILE A 76 -7.66 -3.23 -12.64
CA ILE A 76 -8.54 -2.96 -11.50
C ILE A 76 -9.46 -1.76 -11.71
N LEU A 77 -9.21 -0.92 -12.74
CA LEU A 77 -10.08 0.21 -13.10
C LEU A 77 -11.36 -0.23 -13.80
N ASP A 78 -11.41 -1.44 -14.33
CA ASP A 78 -12.57 -2.00 -15.01
C ASP A 78 -13.79 -2.03 -14.08
N SER A 79 -14.98 -1.87 -14.67
CA SER A 79 -16.24 -1.73 -13.91
C SER A 79 -16.55 -2.92 -13.00
N GLN A 80 -16.14 -4.13 -13.38
CA GLN A 80 -16.31 -5.34 -12.58
C GLN A 80 -15.64 -5.27 -11.20
N PHE A 81 -14.62 -4.43 -11.02
CA PHE A 81 -13.95 -4.24 -9.74
C PHE A 81 -14.47 -3.02 -8.94
N SER A 82 -15.46 -2.28 -9.46
CA SER A 82 -15.91 -1.03 -8.85
C SER A 82 -16.38 -1.22 -7.41
N ASP A 83 -17.25 -2.19 -7.17
CA ASP A 83 -17.85 -2.39 -5.86
C ASP A 83 -16.83 -2.87 -4.83
N VAL A 84 -15.98 -3.83 -5.20
CA VAL A 84 -14.95 -4.34 -4.29
C VAL A 84 -13.90 -3.27 -3.96
N ARG A 85 -13.50 -2.42 -4.92
CA ARG A 85 -12.59 -1.29 -4.65
C ARG A 85 -13.20 -0.30 -3.66
N ARG A 86 -14.47 0.08 -3.87
CA ARG A 86 -15.18 1.01 -2.97
C ARG A 86 -15.30 0.42 -1.57
N ALA A 87 -15.69 -0.84 -1.47
CA ALA A 87 -15.81 -1.52 -0.18
C ALA A 87 -14.48 -1.58 0.57
N LEU A 88 -13.38 -1.95 -0.11
CA LEU A 88 -12.03 -1.94 0.48
C LEU A 88 -11.64 -0.54 0.97
N CYS A 89 -11.84 0.51 0.15
CA CYS A 89 -11.52 1.88 0.53
C CYS A 89 -12.36 2.34 1.74
N LYS A 90 -13.65 1.99 1.79
CA LYS A 90 -14.52 2.30 2.92
C LYS A 90 -14.04 1.63 4.20
N GLU A 91 -13.80 0.31 4.17
CA GLU A 91 -13.30 -0.44 5.32
C GLU A 91 -11.98 0.14 5.84
N PHE A 92 -11.06 0.50 4.93
CA PHE A 92 -9.82 1.18 5.29
C PHE A 92 -10.07 2.50 6.03
N VAL A 93 -10.94 3.36 5.49
CA VAL A 93 -11.22 4.67 6.09
C VAL A 93 -11.84 4.53 7.46
N ASP A 94 -12.78 3.60 7.63
CA ASP A 94 -13.42 3.33 8.91
C ASP A 94 -12.38 2.92 9.97
N VAL A 95 -11.46 2.02 9.62
CA VAL A 95 -10.39 1.56 10.52
C VAL A 95 -9.36 2.65 10.80
N ALA A 96 -8.89 3.36 9.75
CA ALA A 96 -7.88 4.40 9.89
C ALA A 96 -8.38 5.55 10.80
N ASN A 97 -9.63 5.98 10.60
CA ASN A 97 -10.23 7.04 11.40
C ASN A 97 -10.43 6.60 12.86
N ALA A 98 -10.83 5.36 13.09
CA ALA A 98 -10.91 4.80 14.45
C ALA A 98 -9.53 4.65 15.12
N CYS A 99 -8.46 4.61 14.36
CA CYS A 99 -7.08 4.65 14.85
C CYS A 99 -6.55 6.07 15.09
N GLY A 100 -7.38 7.11 14.90
CA GLY A 100 -7.02 8.52 15.14
C GLY A 100 -6.33 9.19 13.95
N LEU A 101 -6.40 8.59 12.78
CA LEU A 101 -5.98 9.20 11.52
C LEU A 101 -7.19 9.88 10.85
N VAL A 102 -6.92 10.78 9.90
CA VAL A 102 -7.99 11.48 9.18
C VAL A 102 -7.88 11.15 7.70
N PHE A 103 -8.77 10.27 7.24
CA PHE A 103 -8.91 9.91 5.83
C PHE A 103 -10.33 10.15 5.34
N ASN A 104 -10.46 10.57 4.08
CA ASN A 104 -11.74 10.76 3.40
C ASN A 104 -11.89 9.67 2.33
N GLU A 105 -13.03 8.99 2.30
CA GLU A 105 -13.28 7.84 1.42
C GLU A 105 -13.11 8.19 -0.07
N THR A 106 -13.71 9.31 -0.50
CA THR A 106 -13.61 9.76 -1.90
C THR A 106 -12.14 9.99 -2.29
N LYS A 107 -11.38 10.71 -1.45
CA LYS A 107 -9.97 10.99 -1.71
C LYS A 107 -9.10 9.73 -1.72
N VAL A 108 -9.37 8.78 -0.82
CA VAL A 108 -8.66 7.48 -0.81
C VAL A 108 -8.96 6.73 -2.09
N HIS A 109 -10.23 6.63 -2.48
CA HIS A 109 -10.62 5.95 -3.71
C HIS A 109 -10.00 6.60 -4.97
N GLU A 110 -10.06 7.93 -5.07
CA GLU A 110 -9.42 8.69 -6.16
C GLU A 110 -7.91 8.45 -6.22
N HIS A 111 -7.25 8.43 -5.06
CA HIS A 111 -5.81 8.15 -4.98
C HIS A 111 -5.47 6.74 -5.47
N VAL A 112 -6.24 5.73 -5.06
CA VAL A 112 -6.08 4.33 -5.54
C VAL A 112 -6.21 4.27 -7.06
N LEU A 113 -7.24 4.93 -7.64
CA LEU A 113 -7.45 4.96 -9.08
C LEU A 113 -6.28 5.67 -9.81
N ALA A 114 -5.80 6.78 -9.27
CA ALA A 114 -4.69 7.52 -9.83
C ALA A 114 -3.39 6.68 -9.86
N VAL A 115 -3.09 5.97 -8.77
CA VAL A 115 -1.91 5.09 -8.72
C VAL A 115 -2.07 3.90 -9.66
N ALA A 116 -3.23 3.25 -9.68
CA ALA A 116 -3.51 2.15 -10.60
C ALA A 116 -3.34 2.55 -12.08
N LYS A 117 -3.75 3.78 -12.42
CA LYS A 117 -3.55 4.36 -13.75
C LYS A 117 -2.08 4.66 -14.03
N ALA A 118 -1.39 5.33 -13.10
CA ALA A 118 0.01 5.73 -13.25
C ALA A 118 0.97 4.54 -13.37
N THR A 119 0.62 3.41 -12.72
CA THR A 119 1.40 2.17 -12.75
C THR A 119 0.74 1.09 -13.62
N GLY A 120 -0.10 1.49 -14.55
CA GLY A 120 -1.06 0.64 -15.24
C GLY A 120 -0.46 -0.59 -15.93
N GLU A 121 0.69 -0.43 -16.56
CA GLU A 121 1.38 -1.52 -17.26
C GLU A 121 2.17 -2.46 -16.33
N ASN A 122 2.28 -2.12 -15.05
CA ASN A 122 2.99 -2.94 -14.08
C ASN A 122 2.10 -4.05 -13.53
N TYR A 123 2.74 -5.12 -13.09
CA TYR A 123 2.17 -6.10 -12.18
C TYR A 123 2.54 -5.74 -10.74
N SER A 124 1.62 -5.91 -9.80
CA SER A 124 1.92 -5.66 -8.38
C SER A 124 2.97 -6.62 -7.84
N SER A 125 3.65 -6.25 -6.74
CA SER A 125 4.59 -7.14 -6.06
C SER A 125 3.93 -8.45 -5.64
N MET A 126 2.73 -8.38 -5.07
CA MET A 126 1.98 -9.58 -4.64
C MET A 126 1.60 -10.48 -5.83
N HIS A 127 1.23 -9.90 -6.98
CA HIS A 127 1.04 -10.69 -8.21
C HIS A 127 2.31 -11.44 -8.59
N GLN A 128 3.47 -10.77 -8.52
CA GLN A 128 4.77 -11.41 -8.83
C GLN A 128 5.10 -12.52 -7.83
N ASP A 129 4.78 -12.34 -6.54
CA ASP A 129 5.00 -13.38 -5.53
C ASP A 129 4.14 -14.60 -5.81
N VAL A 130 2.84 -14.41 -6.08
CA VAL A 130 1.93 -15.50 -6.47
C VAL A 130 2.42 -16.24 -7.72
N LEU A 131 2.80 -15.49 -8.76
CA LEU A 131 3.29 -16.06 -10.02
C LEU A 131 4.52 -16.95 -9.83
N HIS A 132 5.39 -16.60 -8.87
CA HIS A 132 6.64 -17.32 -8.61
C HIS A 132 6.54 -18.30 -7.41
N GLY A 133 5.34 -18.53 -6.86
CA GLY A 133 5.15 -19.41 -5.71
C GLY A 133 5.86 -18.93 -4.44
N ARG A 134 5.99 -17.61 -4.25
CA ARG A 134 6.63 -17.01 -3.07
C ARG A 134 5.59 -16.58 -2.04
N PRO A 135 5.92 -16.62 -0.75
CA PRO A 135 5.07 -16.05 0.30
C PRO A 135 4.75 -14.59 0.01
N THR A 136 3.49 -14.20 0.22
CA THR A 136 3.02 -12.84 -0.01
C THR A 136 3.01 -12.01 1.27
N GLU A 137 2.93 -10.69 1.14
CA GLU A 137 2.77 -9.75 2.26
C GLU A 137 1.30 -9.54 2.68
N ILE A 138 0.39 -10.46 2.35
CA ILE A 138 -1.05 -10.28 2.59
C ILE A 138 -1.37 -10.02 4.07
N ASP A 139 -0.68 -10.69 4.99
CA ASP A 139 -0.88 -10.48 6.42
C ASP A 139 -0.42 -9.09 6.90
N ALA A 140 0.64 -8.55 6.32
CA ALA A 140 1.13 -7.21 6.64
C ALA A 140 0.31 -6.10 5.95
N ILE A 141 -0.49 -6.42 4.94
CA ILE A 141 -1.30 -5.47 4.17
C ILE A 141 -2.77 -5.56 4.63
N ASN A 142 -3.58 -6.42 4.01
CA ASN A 142 -5.00 -6.56 4.39
C ASN A 142 -5.17 -7.18 5.77
N GLY A 143 -4.30 -8.11 6.17
CA GLY A 143 -4.28 -8.71 7.51
C GLY A 143 -4.05 -7.68 8.61
N TYR A 144 -3.21 -6.67 8.37
CA TYR A 144 -3.02 -5.57 9.32
C TYR A 144 -4.32 -4.75 9.50
N ILE A 145 -5.07 -4.48 8.43
CA ILE A 145 -6.38 -3.82 8.53
C ILE A 145 -7.37 -4.67 9.34
N VAL A 146 -7.41 -5.99 9.10
CA VAL A 146 -8.25 -6.92 9.84
C VAL A 146 -7.90 -6.93 11.34
N GLU A 147 -6.61 -6.95 11.67
CA GLU A 147 -6.13 -6.90 13.06
C GLU A 147 -6.54 -5.60 13.76
N MET A 148 -6.32 -4.46 13.11
CA MET A 148 -6.67 -3.16 13.65
C MET A 148 -8.19 -2.98 13.78
N ALA A 149 -8.96 -3.47 12.82
CA ALA A 149 -10.42 -3.50 12.86
C ALA A 149 -10.93 -4.29 14.07
N LYS A 150 -10.36 -5.47 14.31
CA LYS A 150 -10.68 -6.29 15.48
C LYS A 150 -10.44 -5.54 16.80
N LYS A 151 -9.30 -4.84 16.92
CA LYS A 151 -8.99 -4.02 18.11
C LYS A 151 -9.96 -2.86 18.31
N LYS A 152 -10.62 -2.40 17.26
CA LYS A 152 -11.56 -1.28 17.28
C LYS A 152 -13.03 -1.71 17.22
N GLY A 153 -13.32 -3.00 17.16
CA GLY A 153 -14.69 -3.52 17.05
C GLY A 153 -15.39 -3.19 15.71
N ILE A 154 -14.60 -3.07 14.64
CA ILE A 154 -15.07 -2.73 13.28
C ILE A 154 -15.13 -4.00 12.45
N HIS A 155 -16.17 -4.15 11.63
CA HIS A 155 -16.35 -5.27 10.72
C HIS A 155 -15.77 -4.92 9.34
N VAL A 156 -14.85 -5.76 8.83
CA VAL A 156 -14.13 -5.56 7.56
C VAL A 156 -14.15 -6.83 6.72
N PRO A 157 -15.35 -7.25 6.24
CA PRO A 157 -15.53 -8.53 5.57
C PRO A 157 -14.75 -8.63 4.26
N VAL A 158 -14.59 -7.52 3.53
CA VAL A 158 -13.91 -7.57 2.23
C VAL A 158 -12.39 -7.72 2.40
N ASN A 159 -11.78 -7.00 3.37
CA ASN A 159 -10.37 -7.24 3.70
C ASN A 159 -10.13 -8.67 4.22
N THR A 160 -11.03 -9.19 5.05
CA THR A 160 -10.96 -10.60 5.52
C THR A 160 -10.99 -11.56 4.35
N LEU A 161 -11.91 -11.37 3.40
CA LEU A 161 -12.02 -12.20 2.20
C LEU A 161 -10.75 -12.14 1.34
N MET A 162 -10.10 -10.97 1.22
CA MET A 162 -8.83 -10.86 0.49
C MET A 162 -7.74 -11.71 1.14
N VAL A 163 -7.62 -11.62 2.48
CA VAL A 163 -6.65 -12.45 3.23
C VAL A 163 -6.90 -13.93 3.02
N GLU A 164 -8.14 -14.39 3.17
CA GLU A 164 -8.51 -15.78 3.01
C GLU A 164 -8.20 -16.29 1.60
N ARG A 165 -8.58 -15.55 0.57
CA ARG A 165 -8.38 -15.95 -0.83
C ARG A 165 -6.90 -16.02 -1.21
N ILE A 166 -6.09 -15.06 -0.81
CA ILE A 166 -4.64 -15.10 -1.10
C ILE A 166 -3.99 -16.27 -0.37
N LYS A 167 -4.32 -16.49 0.89
CA LYS A 167 -3.80 -17.64 1.65
C LYS A 167 -4.23 -19.00 1.06
N ALA A 168 -5.42 -19.07 0.48
CA ALA A 168 -5.91 -20.29 -0.17
C ALA A 168 -5.14 -20.65 -1.45
N LEU A 169 -4.27 -19.78 -1.97
CA LEU A 169 -3.39 -20.11 -3.10
C LEU A 169 -2.25 -21.06 -2.72
N ASN A 170 -2.07 -21.36 -1.42
CA ASN A 170 -1.10 -22.34 -0.90
C ASN A 170 0.32 -22.14 -1.43
N LEU A 171 0.82 -20.91 -1.33
CA LEU A 171 2.14 -20.48 -1.80
C LEU A 171 3.26 -20.84 -0.83
#